data_603f8faa0f577804b2d47eb17a6297a1
#
_entry.id   603f8faa0f577804b2d47eb17a6297a1
#
_cell.length_a   1.000
_cell.length_b   1.000
_cell.length_c   1.000
_cell.angle_alpha   90.00
_cell.angle_beta   90.00
_cell.angle_gamma   90.00
#
_symmetry.space_group_name_H-M   'P 1'
#
loop_
_entity.id
_entity.type
_entity.pdbx_description
1 polymer ?
#
loop_
_entity_poly.entity_id
_entity_poly.type
_entity_poly.pdbx_seq_one_letter_code
_entity_poly.pdbx_strand_id
1 'polypeptide(L)'
;ARAVQLTMNREGIRTLVAEELGLKTSNYKFASTKEEFVTAVDEISLRSSVDDHFLPCVVKPIMSSSGKGQSVVRSFDDVHTAWDYAQSGGRAGAGRVIVEEFIEFDYEITLLTVKHNSGISFCEPIGHEQVDGDYIKSWQPHPMSGDARQKAQDISRSVVSNLGGYGVFGVELFVKGDEVYFSEVSPRPHDTGLVTMISQDLSEFALHARAILGLPVPEILQLGFGASHVIKLEGESDNVTFSGFEGLKETGTQVRLFGKPGVKGSRRMGVAIALDNRLEYAKEKAERVALSVKSEL
;
A
#
# COMPACT_ATOMS: atom_id res chain seq x y z
N ALA A 1 11.05 8.89 15.57
CA ALA A 1 10.26 10.14 15.46
C ALA A 1 10.30 10.69 14.03
N ARG A 2 11.50 10.92 13.40
CA ARG A 2 11.62 11.54 12.08
C ARG A 2 10.87 10.77 10.98
N ALA A 3 11.04 9.46 10.88
CA ALA A 3 10.35 8.64 9.87
C ALA A 3 8.84 8.83 9.94
N VAL A 4 8.25 8.75 11.12
CA VAL A 4 6.80 8.93 11.32
C VAL A 4 6.35 10.34 10.92
N GLN A 5 7.10 11.38 11.31
CA GLN A 5 6.75 12.76 10.95
C GLN A 5 6.74 12.98 9.43
N LEU A 6 7.76 12.47 8.72
CA LEU A 6 7.84 12.60 7.27
C LEU A 6 6.77 11.77 6.54
N THR A 7 6.50 10.54 6.98
CA THR A 7 5.58 9.64 6.29
C THR A 7 4.11 9.88 6.62
N MET A 8 3.79 10.55 7.74
CA MET A 8 2.42 10.99 8.04
C MET A 8 1.97 12.17 7.18
N ASN A 9 2.90 12.90 6.63
CA ASN A 9 2.65 14.08 5.80
C ASN A 9 3.16 13.84 4.38
N ARG A 10 2.25 13.82 3.39
CA ARG A 10 2.61 13.60 1.98
C ARG A 10 3.58 14.63 1.44
N GLU A 11 3.52 15.88 1.91
CA GLU A 11 4.48 16.91 1.52
C GLU A 11 5.89 16.54 2.00
N GLY A 12 6.04 16.15 3.27
CA GLY A 12 7.34 15.79 3.83
C GLY A 12 8.00 14.62 3.11
N ILE A 13 7.26 13.53 2.88
CA ILE A 13 7.84 12.37 2.19
C ILE A 13 8.07 12.63 0.70
N ARG A 14 7.19 13.39 0.03
CA ARG A 14 7.33 13.71 -1.39
C ARG A 14 8.54 14.62 -1.64
N THR A 15 8.71 15.65 -0.82
CA THR A 15 9.89 16.53 -0.87
C THR A 15 11.19 15.75 -0.64
N LEU A 16 11.23 14.89 0.39
CA LEU A 16 12.39 14.04 0.63
C LEU A 16 12.73 13.20 -0.61
N VAL A 17 11.76 12.50 -1.18
CA VAL A 17 12.01 11.52 -2.24
C VAL A 17 12.32 12.19 -3.58
N ALA A 18 11.53 13.19 -3.98
CA ALA A 18 11.64 13.82 -5.29
C ALA A 18 12.73 14.90 -5.33
N GLU A 19 12.84 15.75 -4.30
CA GLU A 19 13.68 16.95 -4.33
C GLU A 19 15.04 16.71 -3.66
N GLU A 20 15.06 16.07 -2.46
CA GLU A 20 16.32 15.84 -1.75
C GLU A 20 17.08 14.62 -2.29
N LEU A 21 16.37 13.53 -2.61
CA LEU A 21 16.99 12.30 -3.12
C LEU A 21 17.00 12.18 -4.64
N GLY A 22 16.26 13.02 -5.36
CA GLY A 22 16.18 13.01 -6.82
C GLY A 22 15.63 11.73 -7.41
N LEU A 23 14.78 10.99 -6.66
CA LEU A 23 14.22 9.73 -7.08
C LEU A 23 12.94 9.95 -7.90
N LYS A 24 12.64 9.00 -8.79
CA LYS A 24 11.49 9.07 -9.67
C LYS A 24 10.18 8.91 -8.91
N THR A 25 9.29 9.90 -9.03
CA THR A 25 7.91 9.91 -8.51
C THR A 25 6.98 10.39 -9.61
N SER A 26 5.64 10.37 -9.38
CA SER A 26 4.72 11.16 -10.19
C SER A 26 5.09 12.65 -10.12
N ASN A 27 4.85 13.43 -11.18
CA ASN A 27 4.87 14.88 -11.09
C ASN A 27 3.78 15.34 -10.12
N TYR A 28 4.03 16.42 -9.39
CA TYR A 28 3.08 16.86 -8.35
C TYR A 28 3.09 18.37 -8.11
N LYS A 29 2.00 18.85 -7.53
CA LYS A 29 1.85 20.22 -7.01
C LYS A 29 1.08 20.19 -5.70
N PHE A 30 1.41 21.11 -4.81
CA PHE A 30 0.65 21.32 -3.57
C PHE A 30 -0.26 22.54 -3.73
N ALA A 31 -1.45 22.47 -3.12
CA ALA A 31 -2.40 23.56 -3.10
C ALA A 31 -3.05 23.71 -1.72
N SER A 32 -3.17 24.96 -1.25
CA SER A 32 -3.78 25.32 0.03
C SER A 32 -5.11 26.02 -0.12
N THR A 33 -5.38 26.59 -1.29
CA THR A 33 -6.65 27.24 -1.63
C THR A 33 -7.26 26.60 -2.87
N LYS A 34 -8.54 26.87 -3.11
CA LYS A 34 -9.23 26.34 -4.28
C LYS A 34 -8.66 26.89 -5.59
N GLU A 35 -8.20 28.13 -5.58
CA GLU A 35 -7.59 28.81 -6.72
C GLU A 35 -6.22 28.15 -7.06
N GLU A 36 -5.39 27.92 -6.03
CA GLU A 36 -4.12 27.17 -6.19
C GLU A 36 -4.38 25.76 -6.69
N PHE A 37 -5.44 25.11 -6.21
CA PHE A 37 -5.81 23.76 -6.62
C PHE A 37 -6.18 23.69 -8.10
N VAL A 38 -7.03 24.60 -8.59
CA VAL A 38 -7.39 24.67 -10.01
C VAL A 38 -6.14 24.86 -10.86
N THR A 39 -5.26 25.79 -10.46
CA THR A 39 -3.98 26.02 -11.15
C THR A 39 -3.10 24.76 -11.15
N ALA A 40 -3.02 24.05 -10.01
CA ALA A 40 -2.24 22.82 -9.91
C ALA A 40 -2.78 21.70 -10.80
N VAL A 41 -4.12 21.57 -10.90
CA VAL A 41 -4.74 20.62 -11.82
C VAL A 41 -4.42 20.97 -13.25
N ASP A 42 -4.56 22.23 -13.66
CA ASP A 42 -4.23 22.69 -15.02
C ASP A 42 -2.77 22.39 -15.36
N GLU A 43 -1.83 22.73 -14.47
CA GLU A 43 -0.41 22.49 -14.71
C GLU A 43 -0.06 21.00 -14.81
N ILE A 44 -0.67 20.14 -14.02
CA ILE A 44 -0.42 18.69 -14.03
C ILE A 44 -1.09 18.03 -15.24
N SER A 45 -2.34 18.41 -15.56
CA SER A 45 -3.14 17.77 -16.60
C SER A 45 -2.79 18.27 -18.02
N LEU A 46 -2.25 19.48 -18.17
CA LEU A 46 -1.91 20.06 -19.48
C LEU A 46 -0.44 19.88 -19.88
N ARG A 47 0.45 19.49 -18.98
CA ARG A 47 1.90 19.38 -19.25
C ARG A 47 2.29 18.37 -20.34
N SER A 48 1.39 17.47 -20.73
CA SER A 48 1.67 16.42 -21.73
C SER A 48 0.85 16.54 -23.01
N SER A 49 0.02 17.57 -23.18
CA SER A 49 -0.88 17.63 -24.32
C SER A 49 -0.24 18.31 -25.53
N VAL A 50 0.17 17.50 -26.49
CA VAL A 50 0.39 17.97 -27.88
C VAL A 50 -0.96 18.24 -28.56
N ASP A 51 -2.09 17.72 -28.00
CA ASP A 51 -3.41 17.67 -28.62
C ASP A 51 -4.58 18.19 -27.74
N ASP A 52 -4.40 19.11 -26.81
CA ASP A 52 -5.45 19.67 -25.94
C ASP A 52 -6.30 18.63 -25.16
N HIS A 53 -5.80 17.43 -24.93
CA HIS A 53 -6.48 16.42 -24.13
C HIS A 53 -6.17 16.57 -22.65
N PHE A 54 -7.22 16.55 -21.81
CA PHE A 54 -7.09 16.53 -20.37
C PHE A 54 -6.47 15.21 -19.91
N LEU A 55 -5.30 15.25 -19.28
CA LEU A 55 -4.70 14.08 -18.66
C LEU A 55 -5.22 13.89 -17.25
N PRO A 56 -5.58 12.65 -16.84
CA PRO A 56 -6.01 12.39 -15.49
C PRO A 56 -4.96 12.79 -14.46
N CYS A 57 -5.42 13.30 -13.31
CA CYS A 57 -4.56 13.52 -12.15
C CYS A 57 -5.21 12.96 -10.88
N VAL A 58 -4.42 12.74 -9.83
CA VAL A 58 -4.88 12.23 -8.55
C VAL A 58 -4.78 13.31 -7.50
N VAL A 59 -5.86 13.54 -6.80
CA VAL A 59 -5.95 14.52 -5.69
C VAL A 59 -5.99 13.77 -4.37
N LYS A 60 -5.15 14.18 -3.42
CA LYS A 60 -5.10 13.56 -2.09
C LYS A 60 -4.96 14.64 -1.00
N PRO A 61 -5.65 14.53 0.14
CA PRO A 61 -5.30 15.34 1.33
C PRO A 61 -3.86 15.06 1.76
N ILE A 62 -3.18 16.06 2.30
CA ILE A 62 -1.80 15.90 2.81
C ILE A 62 -1.72 14.82 3.89
N MET A 63 -2.74 14.70 4.73
CA MET A 63 -2.84 13.70 5.79
C MET A 63 -4.13 12.90 5.65
N SER A 64 -4.04 11.75 5.04
CA SER A 64 -5.15 10.78 4.94
C SER A 64 -4.61 9.36 4.88
N SER A 65 -5.50 8.37 5.03
CA SER A 65 -5.16 6.95 4.87
C SER A 65 -6.33 6.20 4.27
N SER A 66 -6.06 5.04 3.68
CA SER A 66 -7.08 4.17 3.07
C SER A 66 -7.91 4.92 2.02
N GLY A 67 -7.27 5.71 1.17
CA GLY A 67 -7.92 6.42 0.07
C GLY A 67 -8.94 7.51 0.45
N LYS A 68 -9.14 7.81 1.75
CA LYS A 68 -10.13 8.81 2.18
C LYS A 68 -9.76 10.20 1.68
N GLY A 69 -10.71 10.86 1.00
CA GLY A 69 -10.50 12.15 0.37
C GLY A 69 -9.68 12.12 -0.91
N GLN A 70 -9.32 10.92 -1.39
CA GLN A 70 -8.61 10.76 -2.66
C GLN A 70 -9.58 10.66 -3.82
N SER A 71 -9.30 11.37 -4.91
CA SER A 71 -10.08 11.33 -6.16
C SER A 71 -9.16 11.25 -7.37
N VAL A 72 -9.64 10.63 -8.43
CA VAL A 72 -9.06 10.76 -9.77
C VAL A 72 -9.89 11.79 -10.52
N VAL A 73 -9.25 12.88 -10.94
CA VAL A 73 -9.85 13.93 -11.78
C VAL A 73 -9.57 13.56 -13.23
N ARG A 74 -10.62 13.33 -14.01
CA ARG A 74 -10.54 12.91 -15.41
C ARG A 74 -10.99 13.99 -16.39
N SER A 75 -11.63 15.04 -15.86
CA SER A 75 -12.14 16.18 -16.62
C SER A 75 -12.23 17.42 -15.74
N PHE A 76 -12.41 18.58 -16.36
CA PHE A 76 -12.62 19.82 -15.60
C PHE A 76 -13.90 19.79 -14.74
N ASP A 77 -14.90 19.00 -15.09
CA ASP A 77 -16.14 18.86 -14.33
C ASP A 77 -15.90 18.19 -12.95
N ASP A 78 -14.88 17.35 -12.84
CA ASP A 78 -14.53 16.64 -11.60
C ASP A 78 -13.83 17.55 -10.57
N VAL A 79 -13.24 18.67 -11.02
CA VAL A 79 -12.31 19.49 -10.22
C VAL A 79 -12.96 19.98 -8.91
N HIS A 80 -14.18 20.51 -8.99
CA HIS A 80 -14.87 21.02 -7.81
C HIS A 80 -15.21 19.93 -6.81
N THR A 81 -15.72 18.80 -7.29
CA THR A 81 -16.08 17.65 -6.47
C THR A 81 -14.85 17.03 -5.80
N ALA A 82 -13.73 16.95 -6.51
CA ALA A 82 -12.47 16.42 -6.00
C ALA A 82 -11.91 17.29 -4.86
N TRP A 83 -11.96 18.63 -5.01
CA TRP A 83 -11.58 19.55 -3.93
C TRP A 83 -12.43 19.34 -2.70
N ASP A 84 -13.75 19.40 -2.83
CA ASP A 84 -14.69 19.31 -1.73
C ASP A 84 -14.56 17.95 -0.99
N TYR A 85 -14.37 16.87 -1.74
CA TYR A 85 -14.10 15.55 -1.15
C TYR A 85 -12.76 15.49 -0.42
N ALA A 86 -11.70 16.08 -0.98
CA ALA A 86 -10.41 16.13 -0.31
C ALA A 86 -10.45 16.93 1.00
N GLN A 87 -11.25 18.00 1.06
CA GLN A 87 -11.45 18.80 2.27
C GLN A 87 -12.24 18.04 3.36
N SER A 88 -13.17 17.18 3.00
CA SER A 88 -13.99 16.41 3.94
C SER A 88 -13.35 15.09 4.39
N GLY A 89 -12.49 14.47 3.57
CA GLY A 89 -11.91 13.14 3.79
C GLY A 89 -10.59 13.12 4.57
N GLY A 90 -9.94 14.26 4.78
CA GLY A 90 -8.65 14.35 5.46
C GLY A 90 -8.74 14.08 6.97
N ARG A 91 -7.73 13.37 7.53
CA ARG A 91 -7.66 13.15 9.00
C ARG A 91 -7.38 14.43 9.80
N ALA A 92 -6.73 15.39 9.18
CA ALA A 92 -6.42 16.69 9.80
C ALA A 92 -7.53 17.74 9.59
N GLY A 93 -8.67 17.34 9.00
CA GLY A 93 -9.73 18.27 8.57
C GLY A 93 -9.39 18.91 7.22
N ALA A 94 -10.11 19.99 6.89
CA ALA A 94 -9.87 20.77 5.68
C ALA A 94 -8.45 21.37 5.67
N GLY A 95 -7.80 21.39 4.52
CA GLY A 95 -6.44 21.93 4.42
C GLY A 95 -5.78 21.68 3.07
N ARG A 96 -4.46 21.65 3.11
CA ARG A 96 -3.59 21.48 1.95
C ARG A 96 -3.77 20.11 1.27
N VAL A 97 -3.73 20.09 -0.04
CA VAL A 97 -3.81 18.87 -0.88
C VAL A 97 -2.57 18.75 -1.74
N ILE A 98 -2.32 17.53 -2.24
CA ILE A 98 -1.39 17.25 -3.32
C ILE A 98 -2.19 16.86 -4.56
N VAL A 99 -1.82 17.41 -5.71
CA VAL A 99 -2.26 17.01 -7.04
C VAL A 99 -1.11 16.29 -7.71
N GLU A 100 -1.30 15.03 -8.08
CA GLU A 100 -0.28 14.17 -8.66
C GLU A 100 -0.68 13.74 -10.08
N GLU A 101 0.30 13.64 -10.97
CA GLU A 101 0.13 12.99 -12.26
C GLU A 101 -0.40 11.56 -12.08
N PHE A 102 -1.36 11.17 -12.89
CA PHE A 102 -1.85 9.80 -12.93
C PHE A 102 -0.84 8.93 -13.71
N ILE A 103 -0.15 8.06 -13.00
CA ILE A 103 0.79 7.11 -13.62
C ILE A 103 0.00 5.92 -14.17
N GLU A 104 0.05 5.72 -15.47
CA GLU A 104 -0.42 4.49 -16.11
C GLU A 104 0.64 3.40 -15.90
N PHE A 105 0.49 2.62 -14.84
CA PHE A 105 1.40 1.53 -14.49
C PHE A 105 0.86 0.17 -14.92
N ASP A 106 1.75 -0.78 -15.12
CA ASP A 106 1.39 -2.17 -15.42
C ASP A 106 0.93 -2.89 -14.15
N TYR A 107 1.61 -2.62 -13.03
CA TYR A 107 1.27 -3.14 -11.70
C TYR A 107 1.87 -2.28 -10.58
N GLU A 108 1.29 -2.42 -9.41
CA GLU A 108 1.78 -1.84 -8.16
C GLU A 108 2.32 -2.94 -7.25
N ILE A 109 3.43 -2.67 -6.57
CA ILE A 109 3.99 -3.56 -5.57
C ILE A 109 4.20 -2.86 -4.24
N THR A 110 4.20 -3.64 -3.17
CA THR A 110 4.83 -3.28 -1.89
C THR A 110 6.15 -4.04 -1.76
N LEU A 111 7.26 -3.31 -1.59
CA LEU A 111 8.54 -3.90 -1.24
C LEU A 111 8.81 -3.70 0.26
N LEU A 112 8.61 -4.77 1.04
CA LEU A 112 8.96 -4.75 2.46
C LEU A 112 10.47 -4.66 2.61
N THR A 113 10.92 -3.55 3.15
CA THR A 113 12.32 -3.19 3.33
C THR A 113 12.64 -3.20 4.83
N VAL A 114 13.53 -4.07 5.25
CA VAL A 114 13.88 -4.27 6.65
C VAL A 114 15.19 -3.58 6.95
N LYS A 115 15.17 -2.49 7.72
CA LYS A 115 16.37 -1.81 8.19
C LYS A 115 16.72 -2.31 9.58
N HIS A 116 17.91 -2.87 9.74
CA HIS A 116 18.41 -3.46 10.97
C HIS A 116 19.89 -3.07 11.22
N ASN A 117 20.43 -3.45 12.35
CA ASN A 117 21.78 -3.07 12.79
C ASN A 117 22.91 -3.49 11.82
N SER A 118 22.71 -4.56 11.03
CA SER A 118 23.69 -5.06 10.07
C SER A 118 23.46 -4.54 8.63
N GLY A 119 22.43 -3.73 8.39
CA GLY A 119 22.15 -3.18 7.06
C GLY A 119 20.67 -3.14 6.67
N ILE A 120 20.39 -3.39 5.41
CA ILE A 120 19.03 -3.43 4.86
C ILE A 120 18.83 -4.75 4.10
N SER A 121 17.77 -5.47 4.46
CA SER A 121 17.29 -6.67 3.77
C SER A 121 15.95 -6.39 3.10
N PHE A 122 15.64 -7.13 2.04
CA PHE A 122 14.39 -7.03 1.31
C PHE A 122 13.63 -8.36 1.37
N CYS A 123 12.32 -8.30 1.55
CA CYS A 123 11.44 -9.42 1.22
C CYS A 123 11.26 -9.51 -0.29
N GLU A 124 10.74 -10.63 -0.78
CA GLU A 124 10.28 -10.72 -2.15
C GLU A 124 9.15 -9.69 -2.40
N PRO A 125 9.06 -9.11 -3.64
CA PRO A 125 8.02 -8.15 -3.98
C PRO A 125 6.62 -8.70 -3.74
N ILE A 126 5.73 -7.88 -3.23
CA ILE A 126 4.33 -8.22 -2.96
C ILE A 126 3.45 -7.48 -3.94
N GLY A 127 2.73 -8.21 -4.80
CA GLY A 127 1.66 -7.68 -5.61
C GLY A 127 0.37 -7.62 -4.81
N HIS A 128 -0.54 -6.71 -5.16
CA HIS A 128 -1.81 -6.55 -4.45
C HIS A 128 -2.92 -5.99 -5.35
N GLU A 129 -4.14 -6.17 -4.90
CA GLU A 129 -5.33 -5.55 -5.46
C GLU A 129 -6.02 -4.68 -4.41
N GLN A 130 -6.41 -3.48 -4.83
CA GLN A 130 -7.17 -2.53 -4.01
C GLN A 130 -8.56 -2.32 -4.60
N VAL A 131 -9.55 -2.20 -3.72
CA VAL A 131 -10.92 -1.78 -4.07
C VAL A 131 -11.32 -0.68 -3.09
N ASP A 132 -11.66 0.48 -3.61
CA ASP A 132 -12.04 1.67 -2.83
C ASP A 132 -11.01 2.07 -1.75
N GLY A 133 -9.72 1.87 -2.05
CA GLY A 133 -8.61 2.17 -1.14
C GLY A 133 -8.36 1.12 -0.05
N ASP A 134 -9.09 0.01 -0.05
CA ASP A 134 -8.83 -1.16 0.80
C ASP A 134 -8.05 -2.22 0.04
N TYR A 135 -6.97 -2.75 0.64
CA TYR A 135 -6.29 -3.94 0.13
C TYR A 135 -7.20 -5.16 0.31
N ILE A 136 -7.57 -5.80 -0.79
CA ILE A 136 -8.45 -6.97 -0.81
C ILE A 136 -7.65 -8.26 -0.94
N LYS A 137 -6.65 -8.27 -1.81
CA LYS A 137 -5.76 -9.41 -2.06
C LYS A 137 -4.32 -8.96 -2.06
N SER A 138 -3.41 -9.82 -1.61
CA SER A 138 -1.98 -9.67 -1.87
C SER A 138 -1.33 -11.04 -2.13
N TRP A 139 -0.20 -11.05 -2.82
CA TRP A 139 0.53 -12.28 -3.14
C TRP A 139 2.03 -12.04 -3.22
N GLN A 140 2.81 -13.07 -2.93
CA GLN A 140 4.26 -13.04 -2.88
C GLN A 140 4.86 -14.40 -3.31
N PRO A 141 5.92 -14.42 -4.15
CA PRO A 141 6.52 -13.27 -4.82
C PRO A 141 5.66 -12.76 -5.99
N HIS A 142 5.67 -11.43 -6.22
CA HIS A 142 5.14 -10.88 -7.47
C HIS A 142 6.22 -10.99 -8.57
N PRO A 143 5.87 -11.51 -9.76
CA PRO A 143 6.84 -11.61 -10.86
C PRO A 143 7.22 -10.22 -11.39
N MET A 144 8.53 -9.98 -11.50
CA MET A 144 9.11 -8.74 -12.02
C MET A 144 10.33 -9.05 -12.86
N SER A 145 10.69 -8.12 -13.79
CA SER A 145 12.00 -8.18 -14.43
C SER A 145 13.13 -7.95 -13.42
N GLY A 146 14.33 -8.45 -13.72
CA GLY A 146 15.51 -8.21 -12.89
C GLY A 146 15.83 -6.72 -12.73
N ASP A 147 15.68 -5.94 -13.82
CA ASP A 147 15.97 -4.51 -13.85
C ASP A 147 14.97 -3.71 -13.01
N ALA A 148 13.67 -3.99 -13.15
CA ALA A 148 12.63 -3.34 -12.32
C ALA A 148 12.83 -3.69 -10.84
N ARG A 149 13.16 -4.94 -10.52
CA ARG A 149 13.44 -5.38 -9.15
C ARG A 149 14.64 -4.65 -8.54
N GLN A 150 15.74 -4.52 -9.29
CA GLN A 150 16.92 -3.79 -8.83
C GLN A 150 16.61 -2.32 -8.56
N LYS A 151 15.91 -1.65 -9.50
CA LYS A 151 15.48 -0.25 -9.31
C LYS A 151 14.56 -0.10 -8.10
N ALA A 152 13.62 -1.01 -7.89
CA ALA A 152 12.74 -1.01 -6.72
C ALA A 152 13.53 -1.11 -5.40
N GLN A 153 14.54 -1.98 -5.35
CA GLN A 153 15.43 -2.12 -4.20
C GLN A 153 16.29 -0.87 -3.96
N ASP A 154 16.81 -0.26 -5.02
CA ASP A 154 17.66 0.94 -4.92
C ASP A 154 16.86 2.16 -4.43
N ILE A 155 15.65 2.37 -4.96
CA ILE A 155 14.72 3.40 -4.48
C ILE A 155 14.39 3.16 -3.00
N SER A 156 13.98 1.94 -2.64
CA SER A 156 13.60 1.60 -1.28
C SER A 156 14.77 1.73 -0.29
N ARG A 157 15.96 1.30 -0.68
CA ARG A 157 17.19 1.46 0.10
C ARG A 157 17.49 2.94 0.38
N SER A 158 17.42 3.78 -0.64
CA SER A 158 17.68 5.21 -0.53
C SER A 158 16.67 5.87 0.41
N VAL A 159 15.38 5.64 0.21
CA VAL A 159 14.30 6.22 1.04
C VAL A 159 14.44 5.79 2.50
N VAL A 160 14.55 4.47 2.76
CA VAL A 160 14.59 3.91 4.11
C VAL A 160 15.87 4.32 4.85
N SER A 161 17.00 4.44 4.14
CA SER A 161 18.24 4.95 4.74
C SER A 161 18.07 6.37 5.28
N ASN A 162 17.41 7.24 4.51
CA ASN A 162 17.21 8.66 4.87
C ASN A 162 16.11 8.88 5.91
N LEU A 163 15.10 8.02 5.98
CA LEU A 163 14.07 8.08 7.02
C LEU A 163 14.63 7.83 8.42
N GLY A 164 15.65 7.00 8.55
CA GLY A 164 16.21 6.60 9.84
C GLY A 164 15.35 5.61 10.61
N GLY A 165 15.85 5.18 11.78
CA GLY A 165 15.22 4.14 12.60
C GLY A 165 15.46 2.73 12.09
N TYR A 166 15.00 1.74 12.87
CA TYR A 166 15.03 0.31 12.54
C TYR A 166 13.62 -0.27 12.51
N GLY A 167 13.39 -1.25 11.68
CA GLY A 167 12.11 -1.93 11.52
C GLY A 167 11.82 -2.29 10.08
N VAL A 168 10.59 -2.72 9.84
CA VAL A 168 10.04 -2.93 8.50
C VAL A 168 9.46 -1.63 7.97
N PHE A 169 9.71 -1.35 6.71
CA PHE A 169 9.12 -0.27 5.93
C PHE A 169 8.40 -0.87 4.73
N GLY A 170 7.12 -0.64 4.61
CA GLY A 170 6.34 -0.98 3.40
C GLY A 170 6.51 0.13 2.37
N VAL A 171 7.33 -0.09 1.34
CA VAL A 171 7.55 0.86 0.26
C VAL A 171 6.66 0.49 -0.92
N GLU A 172 5.75 1.39 -1.29
CA GLU A 172 4.81 1.21 -2.40
C GLU A 172 5.37 1.85 -3.66
N LEU A 173 5.36 1.08 -4.76
CA LEU A 173 6.02 1.43 -6.01
C LEU A 173 5.12 1.09 -7.19
N PHE A 174 4.98 2.02 -8.13
CA PHE A 174 4.38 1.76 -9.44
C PHE A 174 5.44 1.27 -10.40
N VAL A 175 5.10 0.31 -11.23
CA VAL A 175 6.00 -0.27 -12.23
C VAL A 175 5.35 -0.21 -13.62
N LYS A 176 6.10 0.35 -14.58
CA LYS A 176 5.73 0.41 -16.00
C LYS A 176 6.91 -0.08 -16.84
N GLY A 177 6.80 -1.29 -17.39
CA GLY A 177 7.97 -1.97 -17.97
C GLY A 177 9.07 -2.14 -16.93
N ASP A 178 10.25 -1.58 -17.20
CA ASP A 178 11.38 -1.53 -16.27
C ASP A 178 11.48 -0.21 -15.49
N GLU A 179 10.55 0.71 -15.69
CA GLU A 179 10.53 1.96 -14.95
C GLU A 179 9.78 1.80 -13.63
N VAL A 180 10.38 2.32 -12.56
CA VAL A 180 9.85 2.23 -11.19
C VAL A 180 9.69 3.63 -10.62
N TYR A 181 8.49 3.91 -10.07
CA TYR A 181 8.14 5.19 -9.46
C TYR A 181 7.82 4.97 -7.99
N PHE A 182 8.38 5.82 -7.14
CA PHE A 182 7.98 5.83 -5.73
C PHE A 182 6.56 6.40 -5.59
N SER A 183 5.72 5.68 -4.85
CA SER A 183 4.35 6.07 -4.50
C SER A 183 4.26 6.54 -3.05
N GLU A 184 4.41 5.63 -2.10
CA GLU A 184 4.27 5.91 -0.66
C GLU A 184 5.22 5.02 0.17
N VAL A 185 5.44 5.36 1.44
CA VAL A 185 6.14 4.50 2.40
C VAL A 185 5.48 4.53 3.76
N SER A 186 5.28 3.36 4.34
CA SER A 186 4.79 3.15 5.69
C SER A 186 5.91 2.63 6.60
N PRO A 187 6.32 3.36 7.67
CA PRO A 187 7.42 2.95 8.56
C PRO A 187 6.91 1.97 9.62
N ARG A 188 6.28 0.89 9.20
CA ARG A 188 5.63 -0.14 10.01
C ARG A 188 5.33 -1.38 9.18
N PRO A 189 4.95 -2.53 9.79
CA PRO A 189 4.31 -3.64 9.09
C PRO A 189 3.14 -3.14 8.23
N HIS A 190 2.98 -3.71 7.04
CA HIS A 190 2.06 -3.24 6.00
C HIS A 190 0.94 -4.25 5.75
N ASP A 191 -0.28 -3.77 5.48
CA ASP A 191 -1.44 -4.66 5.24
C ASP A 191 -1.19 -5.70 4.14
N THR A 192 -0.47 -5.34 3.07
CA THR A 192 -0.09 -6.29 2.02
C THR A 192 0.89 -7.35 2.51
N GLY A 193 1.70 -7.03 3.53
CA GLY A 193 2.67 -7.91 4.14
C GLY A 193 2.08 -9.04 4.99
N LEU A 194 0.77 -9.05 5.25
CA LEU A 194 0.11 -10.16 5.94
C LEU A 194 0.34 -11.51 5.24
N VAL A 195 0.57 -11.52 3.93
CA VAL A 195 0.95 -12.72 3.18
C VAL A 195 2.24 -13.36 3.67
N THR A 196 3.17 -12.58 4.22
CA THR A 196 4.46 -13.08 4.75
C THR A 196 4.32 -14.06 5.91
N MET A 197 3.16 -14.09 6.57
CA MET A 197 2.88 -15.07 7.63
C MET A 197 2.83 -16.51 7.13
N ILE A 198 2.77 -16.72 5.83
CA ILE A 198 2.72 -18.07 5.23
C ILE A 198 3.71 -18.23 4.08
N SER A 199 4.13 -17.17 3.41
CA SER A 199 4.98 -17.22 2.20
C SER A 199 6.47 -17.29 2.50
N GLN A 200 6.92 -16.88 3.70
CA GLN A 200 8.34 -16.85 4.08
C GLN A 200 8.54 -17.36 5.52
N ASP A 201 9.78 -17.69 5.86
CA ASP A 201 10.15 -18.25 7.18
C ASP A 201 9.95 -17.26 8.33
N LEU A 202 10.23 -15.97 8.10
CA LEU A 202 10.02 -14.87 9.06
C LEU A 202 8.96 -13.91 8.52
N SER A 203 7.83 -13.83 9.19
CA SER A 203 6.80 -12.85 8.85
C SER A 203 7.31 -11.41 9.00
N GLU A 204 6.65 -10.45 8.34
CA GLU A 204 6.96 -9.02 8.50
C GLU A 204 6.97 -8.58 9.96
N PHE A 205 6.10 -9.17 10.81
CA PHE A 205 6.04 -8.88 12.24
C PHE A 205 7.27 -9.39 12.96
N ALA A 206 7.73 -10.62 12.64
CA ALA A 206 8.94 -11.19 13.21
C ALA A 206 10.19 -10.41 12.79
N LEU A 207 10.25 -9.99 11.51
CA LEU A 207 11.32 -9.14 10.98
C LEU A 207 11.32 -7.76 11.66
N HIS A 208 10.14 -7.16 11.83
CA HIS A 208 10.01 -5.88 12.52
C HIS A 208 10.48 -5.97 13.98
N ALA A 209 10.02 -6.98 14.71
CA ALA A 209 10.43 -7.21 16.11
C ALA A 209 11.94 -7.41 16.21
N ARG A 210 12.54 -8.24 15.36
CA ARG A 210 14.00 -8.45 15.34
C ARG A 210 14.75 -7.14 15.10
N ALA A 211 14.32 -6.37 14.09
CA ALA A 211 14.98 -5.12 13.72
C ALA A 211 14.94 -4.08 14.85
N ILE A 212 13.78 -3.85 15.46
CA ILE A 212 13.64 -2.83 16.54
C ILE A 212 14.31 -3.25 17.85
N LEU A 213 14.44 -4.57 18.11
CA LEU A 213 15.12 -5.09 19.28
C LEU A 213 16.64 -5.26 19.06
N GLY A 214 17.15 -4.94 17.88
CA GLY A 214 18.56 -5.12 17.53
C GLY A 214 18.99 -6.58 17.39
N LEU A 215 18.05 -7.52 17.23
CA LEU A 215 18.33 -8.92 17.00
C LEU A 215 18.83 -9.16 15.56
N PRO A 216 19.62 -10.21 15.31
CA PRO A 216 20.06 -10.54 13.97
C PRO A 216 18.88 -10.81 13.04
N VAL A 217 18.95 -10.24 11.81
CA VAL A 217 18.03 -10.55 10.72
C VAL A 217 18.81 -11.44 9.74
N PRO A 218 18.48 -12.73 9.64
CA PRO A 218 19.14 -13.64 8.69
C PRO A 218 18.65 -13.40 7.27
N GLU A 219 19.13 -14.19 6.33
CA GLU A 219 18.51 -14.29 5.01
C GLU A 219 17.04 -14.69 5.15
N ILE A 220 16.18 -14.02 4.40
CA ILE A 220 14.72 -14.25 4.42
C ILE A 220 14.42 -15.31 3.37
N LEU A 221 13.92 -16.47 3.81
CA LEU A 221 13.65 -17.59 2.92
C LEU A 221 12.20 -17.56 2.44
N GLN A 222 12.02 -17.53 1.12
CA GLN A 222 10.73 -17.72 0.47
C GLN A 222 10.36 -19.22 0.48
N LEU A 223 9.21 -19.57 1.06
CA LEU A 223 8.76 -20.96 1.22
C LEU A 223 7.97 -21.48 0.01
N GLY A 224 7.41 -20.58 -0.78
CA GLY A 224 6.58 -20.88 -1.94
C GLY A 224 5.76 -19.66 -2.35
N PHE A 225 4.78 -19.83 -3.22
CA PHE A 225 3.86 -18.74 -3.56
C PHE A 225 2.81 -18.62 -2.46
N GLY A 226 2.80 -17.47 -1.79
CA GLY A 226 1.76 -17.13 -0.83
C GLY A 226 0.73 -16.17 -1.41
N ALA A 227 -0.50 -16.26 -0.92
CA ALA A 227 -1.54 -15.26 -1.19
C ALA A 227 -2.35 -14.97 0.07
N SER A 228 -2.93 -13.79 0.13
CA SER A 228 -3.89 -13.38 1.14
C SER A 228 -5.17 -12.88 0.51
N HIS A 229 -6.29 -13.10 1.17
CA HIS A 229 -7.58 -12.53 0.82
C HIS A 229 -8.27 -12.02 2.08
N VAL A 230 -8.74 -10.78 2.07
CA VAL A 230 -9.37 -10.15 3.22
C VAL A 230 -10.74 -10.77 3.52
N ILE A 231 -11.08 -10.88 4.81
CA ILE A 231 -12.43 -11.18 5.30
C ILE A 231 -13.06 -9.86 5.67
N LYS A 232 -13.94 -9.35 4.79
CA LYS A 232 -14.59 -8.05 4.92
C LYS A 232 -16.06 -8.24 5.26
N LEU A 233 -16.56 -7.53 6.26
CA LEU A 233 -17.96 -7.54 6.66
C LEU A 233 -18.60 -6.19 6.42
N GLU A 234 -19.90 -6.22 6.16
CA GLU A 234 -20.75 -5.04 5.99
C GLU A 234 -21.94 -5.13 6.95
N GLY A 235 -22.20 -4.06 7.70
CA GLY A 235 -23.31 -4.00 8.64
C GLY A 235 -22.99 -3.15 9.86
N GLU A 236 -23.78 -3.32 10.92
CA GLU A 236 -23.60 -2.64 12.19
C GLU A 236 -23.85 -3.63 13.34
N SER A 237 -22.83 -3.92 14.14
CA SER A 237 -22.91 -4.77 15.32
C SER A 237 -21.72 -4.54 16.24
N ASP A 238 -21.95 -4.54 17.54
CA ASP A 238 -20.90 -4.52 18.58
C ASP A 238 -20.47 -5.94 18.99
N ASN A 239 -21.13 -6.98 18.46
CA ASN A 239 -20.81 -8.38 18.74
C ASN A 239 -20.83 -9.19 17.46
N VAL A 240 -19.66 -9.59 16.98
CA VAL A 240 -19.52 -10.36 15.74
C VAL A 240 -19.03 -11.76 16.06
N THR A 241 -19.77 -12.75 15.61
CA THR A 241 -19.33 -14.16 15.69
C THR A 241 -18.92 -14.68 14.31
N PHE A 242 -18.01 -15.64 14.30
CA PHE A 242 -17.48 -16.25 13.08
C PHE A 242 -17.66 -17.75 13.08
N SER A 243 -18.02 -18.30 11.93
CA SER A 243 -18.20 -19.73 11.67
C SER A 243 -17.79 -20.09 10.24
N GLY A 244 -18.02 -21.32 9.79
CA GLY A 244 -17.81 -21.69 8.39
C GLY A 244 -16.35 -21.83 7.99
N PHE A 245 -15.48 -22.34 8.86
CA PHE A 245 -14.05 -22.51 8.61
C PHE A 245 -13.67 -23.76 7.84
N GLU A 246 -14.58 -24.33 7.03
CA GLU A 246 -14.35 -25.56 6.24
C GLU A 246 -13.18 -25.42 5.26
N GLY A 247 -12.91 -24.22 4.77
CA GLY A 247 -11.77 -23.95 3.91
C GLY A 247 -10.41 -24.28 4.55
N LEU A 248 -10.33 -24.30 5.89
CA LEU A 248 -9.11 -24.69 6.61
C LEU A 248 -8.78 -26.19 6.53
N LYS A 249 -9.66 -27.03 5.96
CA LYS A 249 -9.34 -28.43 5.63
C LYS A 249 -8.33 -28.53 4.48
N GLU A 250 -8.21 -27.47 3.68
CA GLU A 250 -7.27 -27.44 2.57
C GLU A 250 -5.84 -27.18 3.09
N THR A 251 -4.91 -28.04 2.70
CA THR A 251 -3.50 -27.95 3.16
C THR A 251 -2.85 -26.63 2.71
N GLY A 252 -2.07 -26.02 3.61
CA GLY A 252 -1.37 -24.76 3.33
C GLY A 252 -2.27 -23.53 3.44
N THR A 253 -3.36 -23.61 4.22
CA THR A 253 -4.26 -22.49 4.47
C THR A 253 -4.31 -22.10 5.95
N GLN A 254 -4.53 -20.83 6.23
CA GLN A 254 -4.71 -20.29 7.58
C GLN A 254 -5.68 -19.11 7.55
N VAL A 255 -6.32 -18.82 8.67
CA VAL A 255 -7.15 -17.64 8.91
C VAL A 255 -6.61 -16.86 10.10
N ARG A 256 -6.63 -15.54 9.99
CA ARG A 256 -6.36 -14.60 11.09
C ARG A 256 -7.55 -13.68 11.26
N LEU A 257 -8.24 -13.75 12.37
CA LEU A 257 -9.26 -12.80 12.78
C LEU A 257 -8.57 -11.65 13.53
N PHE A 258 -8.93 -10.41 13.21
CA PHE A 258 -8.23 -9.23 13.75
C PHE A 258 -8.67 -8.84 15.16
N GLY A 259 -9.67 -9.52 15.74
CA GLY A 259 -10.16 -9.24 17.09
C GLY A 259 -10.78 -7.85 17.24
N LYS A 260 -11.27 -7.25 16.17
CA LYS A 260 -11.92 -5.94 16.24
C LYS A 260 -13.27 -6.06 16.96
N PRO A 261 -13.63 -5.10 17.84
CA PRO A 261 -14.77 -5.24 18.74
C PRO A 261 -16.13 -5.22 18.03
N GLY A 262 -16.24 -4.71 16.84
CA GLY A 262 -17.52 -4.65 16.12
C GLY A 262 -17.35 -4.19 14.68
N VAL A 263 -18.47 -4.09 13.97
CA VAL A 263 -18.59 -3.61 12.60
C VAL A 263 -19.51 -2.39 12.58
N LYS A 264 -19.10 -1.38 11.83
CA LYS A 264 -19.96 -0.24 11.47
C LYS A 264 -19.64 0.15 10.04
N GLY A 265 -20.61 -0.03 9.13
CA GLY A 265 -20.42 0.06 7.69
C GLY A 265 -19.58 -1.11 7.17
N SER A 266 -18.63 -0.84 6.31
CA SER A 266 -17.72 -1.84 5.75
C SER A 266 -16.41 -1.90 6.54
N ARG A 267 -16.00 -3.13 6.98
CA ARG A 267 -14.81 -3.30 7.82
C ARG A 267 -14.08 -4.61 7.53
N ARG A 268 -12.77 -4.53 7.36
CA ARG A 268 -11.90 -5.71 7.28
C ARG A 268 -11.77 -6.32 8.67
N MET A 269 -12.19 -7.58 8.85
CA MET A 269 -12.26 -8.26 10.14
C MET A 269 -11.27 -9.41 10.27
N GLY A 270 -10.67 -9.83 9.17
CA GLY A 270 -9.69 -10.90 9.16
C GLY A 270 -9.04 -11.03 7.79
N VAL A 271 -8.18 -12.03 7.68
CA VAL A 271 -7.49 -12.42 6.46
C VAL A 271 -7.38 -13.94 6.38
N ALA A 272 -7.68 -14.51 5.23
CA ALA A 272 -7.28 -15.85 4.86
C ALA A 272 -5.95 -15.79 4.12
N ILE A 273 -5.04 -16.70 4.43
CA ILE A 273 -3.72 -16.79 3.78
C ILE A 273 -3.49 -18.23 3.31
N ALA A 274 -2.88 -18.39 2.15
CA ALA A 274 -2.63 -19.68 1.54
C ALA A 274 -1.24 -19.76 0.94
N LEU A 275 -0.66 -20.96 0.96
CA LEU A 275 0.62 -21.31 0.34
C LEU A 275 0.40 -22.39 -0.72
N ASP A 276 1.06 -22.26 -1.85
CA ASP A 276 1.09 -23.27 -2.91
C ASP A 276 2.41 -23.19 -3.71
N ASN A 277 2.64 -24.20 -4.57
CA ASN A 277 3.75 -24.18 -5.53
C ASN A 277 3.46 -23.37 -6.78
N ARG A 278 2.23 -22.88 -6.95
CA ARG A 278 1.79 -22.06 -8.07
C ARG A 278 1.01 -20.86 -7.57
N LEU A 279 1.34 -19.69 -8.07
CA LEU A 279 0.77 -18.41 -7.63
C LEU A 279 -0.77 -18.39 -7.75
N GLU A 280 -1.30 -18.79 -8.90
CA GLU A 280 -2.75 -18.73 -9.12
C GLU A 280 -3.52 -19.67 -8.17
N TYR A 281 -2.96 -20.83 -7.85
CA TYR A 281 -3.56 -21.73 -6.87
C TYR A 281 -3.52 -21.15 -5.44
N ALA A 282 -2.44 -20.48 -5.06
CA ALA A 282 -2.38 -19.79 -3.77
C ALA A 282 -3.47 -18.72 -3.67
N LYS A 283 -3.65 -17.90 -4.74
CA LYS A 283 -4.70 -16.86 -4.80
C LYS A 283 -6.11 -17.46 -4.67
N GLU A 284 -6.40 -18.50 -5.48
CA GLU A 284 -7.70 -19.18 -5.45
C GLU A 284 -7.99 -19.82 -4.08
N LYS A 285 -6.99 -20.45 -3.45
CA LYS A 285 -7.12 -21.03 -2.12
C LYS A 285 -7.46 -19.96 -1.08
N ALA A 286 -6.68 -18.86 -1.04
CA ALA A 286 -6.91 -17.77 -0.10
C ALA A 286 -8.33 -17.19 -0.24
N GLU A 287 -8.79 -17.00 -1.47
CA GLU A 287 -10.13 -16.50 -1.77
C GLU A 287 -11.22 -17.48 -1.32
N ARG A 288 -11.12 -18.78 -1.68
CA ARG A 288 -12.08 -19.80 -1.23
C ARG A 288 -12.19 -19.87 0.28
N VAL A 289 -11.04 -19.82 0.98
CA VAL A 289 -11.01 -19.84 2.45
C VAL A 289 -11.68 -18.60 3.02
N ALA A 290 -11.35 -17.41 2.50
CA ALA A 290 -11.98 -16.17 2.96
C ALA A 290 -13.50 -16.18 2.78
N LEU A 291 -13.98 -16.64 1.60
CA LEU A 291 -15.40 -16.72 1.28
C LEU A 291 -16.15 -17.83 2.06
N SER A 292 -15.43 -18.83 2.57
CA SER A 292 -16.05 -19.88 3.42
C SER A 292 -16.39 -19.37 4.82
N VAL A 293 -15.70 -18.32 5.30
CA VAL A 293 -15.94 -17.76 6.63
C VAL A 293 -17.28 -17.04 6.64
N LYS A 294 -18.16 -17.48 7.52
CA LYS A 294 -19.48 -16.88 7.77
C LYS A 294 -19.40 -16.00 9.02
N SER A 295 -20.24 -14.99 9.06
CA SER A 295 -20.37 -14.12 10.22
C SER A 295 -21.83 -13.89 10.57
N GLU A 296 -22.09 -13.71 11.85
CA GLU A 296 -23.36 -13.23 12.40
C GLU A 296 -23.07 -11.89 13.09
N LEU A 297 -23.89 -10.89 12.77
CA LEU A 297 -23.76 -9.50 13.25
C LEU A 297 -24.75 -9.23 14.37
#